data_03e1eb06601d185f764d25333bdfef2e
#
_entry.id   03e1eb06601d185f764d25333bdfef2e
#
_cell.length_a   1.000
_cell.length_b   1.000
_cell.length_c   1.000
_cell.angle_alpha   90.00
_cell.angle_beta   90.00
_cell.angle_gamma   90.00
#
_symmetry.space_group_name_H-M   'P 1'
#
loop_
_entity.id
_entity.type
_entity.pdbx_description
1 polymer ?
#
loop_
_entity_poly.entity_id
_entity_poly.type
_entity_poly.pdbx_seq_one_letter_code
_entity_poly.pdbx_strand_id
1 'polypeptide(L)'
;GIRDSPWSRGLGDVYKRQELDHALTPADIALPVSADSSQLEAVYEAVNEKSFILHGPPGTGKSQTITNIIANALYQGKRVVFVAEKMAALSVVQKRLMNIGLAPFCLELHSNKARKTDVLSQLKESTEIFRYKEPEEFKEESERLFKMRQQINGYVEALHRIYPCGISVYEAITRYSSIDETEEIMIPASLLASLTKEQFNEW
;
A
#
# COMPACT_ATOMS: atom_id res chain seq x y z
N GLY A 1 -3.34 12.93 17.15
CA GLY A 1 -4.04 13.83 16.25
C GLY A 1 -3.21 14.08 15.02
N ILE A 2 -3.40 13.33 13.95
CA ILE A 2 -2.76 13.64 12.68
C ILE A 2 -3.66 14.67 12.01
N ARG A 3 -3.31 15.94 12.18
CA ARG A 3 -3.82 17.02 11.34
C ARG A 3 -2.75 17.30 10.30
N ASP A 4 -2.69 16.49 9.26
CA ASP A 4 -1.93 16.86 8.10
C ASP A 4 -2.88 17.05 6.93
N SER A 5 -2.90 18.27 6.46
CA SER A 5 -3.60 18.69 5.26
C SER A 5 -3.08 17.87 4.06
N PRO A 6 -3.92 17.48 3.08
CA PRO A 6 -3.47 16.78 1.88
C PRO A 6 -2.39 17.53 1.08
N TRP A 7 -2.11 18.77 1.43
CA TRP A 7 -1.17 19.66 0.74
C TRP A 7 0.17 19.84 1.48
N SER A 8 0.32 19.33 2.71
CA SER A 8 1.58 19.39 3.48
C SER A 8 2.37 18.08 3.37
N ARG A 9 2.51 17.52 2.17
CA ARG A 9 3.35 16.34 1.95
C ARG A 9 4.81 16.76 1.96
N GLY A 10 5.37 16.91 3.15
CA GLY A 10 6.81 17.07 3.34
C GLY A 10 7.55 15.75 3.15
N LEU A 11 8.86 15.84 3.03
CA LEU A 11 9.80 14.70 2.92
C LEU A 11 9.56 13.59 3.97
N GLY A 12 8.98 13.92 5.14
CA GLY A 12 8.62 12.97 6.20
C GLY A 12 7.62 11.89 5.79
N ASP A 13 6.67 12.20 4.89
CA ASP A 13 5.69 11.22 4.40
C ASP A 13 6.31 10.21 3.44
N VAL A 14 7.36 10.59 2.72
CA VAL A 14 8.09 9.70 1.82
C VAL A 14 8.89 8.67 2.62
N TYR A 15 9.52 9.08 3.72
CA TYR A 15 10.25 8.17 4.61
C TYR A 15 9.33 7.14 5.28
N LYS A 16 8.16 7.55 5.77
CA LYS A 16 7.17 6.62 6.35
C LYS A 16 6.70 5.57 5.33
N ARG A 17 6.58 5.93 4.06
CA ARG A 17 6.19 5.00 2.99
C ARG A 17 7.28 4.00 2.67
N GLN A 18 8.54 4.40 2.70
CA GLN A 18 9.68 3.47 2.56
C GLN A 18 9.74 2.48 3.73
N GLU A 19 9.43 2.92 4.95
CA GLU A 19 9.33 2.04 6.11
C GLU A 19 8.21 1.01 5.94
N LEU A 20 7.06 1.39 5.36
CA LEU A 20 5.96 0.47 5.06
C LEU A 20 6.37 -0.59 4.04
N ASP A 21 7.13 -0.25 3.02
CA ASP A 21 7.61 -1.19 2.00
C ASP A 21 8.55 -2.26 2.59
N HIS A 22 9.28 -1.92 3.65
CA HIS A 22 10.11 -2.89 4.38
C HIS A 22 9.34 -3.69 5.42
N ALA A 23 8.31 -3.08 6.02
CA ALA A 23 7.54 -3.69 7.12
C ALA A 23 6.45 -4.65 6.63
N LEU A 24 5.97 -4.49 5.38
CA LEU A 24 4.85 -5.25 4.85
C LEU A 24 5.30 -6.37 3.92
N THR A 25 4.95 -7.60 4.24
CA THR A 25 5.00 -8.67 3.27
C THR A 25 3.67 -8.76 2.52
N PRO A 26 3.66 -9.09 1.22
CA PRO A 26 2.40 -9.27 0.46
C PRO A 26 1.48 -10.35 1.05
N ALA A 27 2.01 -11.29 1.84
CA ALA A 27 1.23 -12.32 2.52
C ALA A 27 0.49 -11.80 3.76
N ASP A 28 0.94 -10.69 4.36
CA ASP A 28 0.35 -10.16 5.59
C ASP A 28 -0.87 -9.28 5.33
N ILE A 29 -1.02 -8.77 4.11
CA ILE A 29 -2.09 -7.85 3.73
C ILE A 29 -2.80 -8.34 2.48
N ALA A 30 -4.08 -8.64 2.62
CA ALA A 30 -4.97 -8.94 1.51
C ALA A 30 -5.54 -7.64 0.92
N LEU A 31 -5.19 -7.32 -0.33
CA LEU A 31 -5.72 -6.16 -1.05
C LEU A 31 -6.58 -6.63 -2.22
N PRO A 32 -7.84 -7.03 -1.99
CA PRO A 32 -8.72 -7.49 -3.05
C PRO A 32 -9.13 -6.38 -4.02
N VAL A 33 -8.95 -5.13 -3.63
CA VAL A 33 -9.16 -3.95 -4.48
C VAL A 33 -7.87 -3.15 -4.53
N SER A 34 -7.50 -2.65 -5.71
CA SER A 34 -6.29 -1.83 -5.89
C SER A 34 -6.30 -0.65 -4.93
N ALA A 35 -5.12 -0.31 -4.41
CA ALA A 35 -4.94 0.78 -3.45
C ALA A 35 -3.71 1.61 -3.82
N ASP A 36 -3.79 2.92 -3.65
CA ASP A 36 -2.62 3.78 -3.68
C ASP A 36 -1.85 3.74 -2.35
N SER A 37 -0.68 4.37 -2.31
CA SER A 37 0.19 4.33 -1.12
C SER A 37 -0.48 4.91 0.13
N SER A 38 -1.30 5.95 0.00
CA SER A 38 -2.01 6.55 1.14
C SER A 38 -3.17 5.69 1.63
N GLN A 39 -3.83 4.99 0.72
CA GLN A 39 -4.86 4.00 1.05
C GLN A 39 -4.25 2.78 1.73
N LEU A 40 -3.08 2.33 1.24
CA LEU A 40 -2.34 1.22 1.86
C LEU A 40 -1.89 1.56 3.28
N GLU A 41 -1.41 2.79 3.52
CA GLU A 41 -1.08 3.28 4.86
C GLU A 41 -2.28 3.19 5.79
N ALA A 42 -3.47 3.64 5.35
CA ALA A 42 -4.69 3.56 6.14
C ALA A 42 -5.10 2.10 6.45
N VAL A 43 -4.93 1.19 5.49
CA VAL A 43 -5.16 -0.25 5.71
C VAL A 43 -4.20 -0.80 6.75
N TYR A 44 -2.91 -0.47 6.64
CA TYR A 44 -1.88 -0.91 7.58
C TYR A 44 -2.11 -0.39 9.01
N GLU A 45 -2.44 0.88 9.15
CA GLU A 45 -2.77 1.47 10.46
C GLU A 45 -4.00 0.79 11.10
N ALA A 46 -5.02 0.48 10.29
CA ALA A 46 -6.20 -0.26 10.76
C ALA A 46 -5.88 -1.69 11.20
N VAL A 47 -5.01 -2.37 10.47
CA VAL A 47 -4.53 -3.73 10.79
C VAL A 47 -3.79 -3.74 12.14
N ASN A 48 -3.00 -2.69 12.40
CA ASN A 48 -2.27 -2.50 13.66
C ASN A 48 -3.13 -1.88 14.78
N GLU A 49 -4.45 -1.92 14.65
CA GLU A 49 -5.42 -1.50 15.68
C GLU A 49 -5.32 -0.02 16.10
N LYS A 50 -4.74 0.82 15.23
CA LYS A 50 -4.67 2.25 15.49
C LYS A 50 -5.99 2.92 15.17
N SER A 51 -6.36 3.88 16.01
CA SER A 51 -7.52 4.75 15.78
C SER A 51 -7.10 5.96 14.98
N PHE A 52 -7.77 6.20 13.85
CA PHE A 52 -7.48 7.33 12.97
C PHE A 52 -8.73 7.87 12.28
N ILE A 53 -8.61 9.04 11.68
CA ILE A 53 -9.66 9.66 10.86
C ILE A 53 -9.19 9.64 9.40
N LEU A 54 -9.96 8.94 8.56
CA LEU A 54 -9.75 8.94 7.12
C LEU A 54 -10.54 10.08 6.47
N HIS A 55 -9.83 11.15 6.12
CA HIS A 55 -10.42 12.32 5.48
C HIS A 55 -10.11 12.35 3.98
N GLY A 56 -11.10 12.67 3.16
CA GLY A 56 -10.89 12.80 1.71
C GLY A 56 -12.16 13.29 1.00
N PRO A 57 -12.02 14.08 -0.06
CA PRO A 57 -13.16 14.53 -0.86
C PRO A 57 -13.87 13.35 -1.57
N PRO A 58 -15.06 13.56 -2.14
CA PRO A 58 -15.70 12.56 -2.99
C PRO A 58 -14.79 12.15 -4.15
N GLY A 59 -14.76 10.87 -4.49
CA GLY A 59 -13.93 10.35 -5.60
C GLY A 59 -12.52 9.89 -5.22
N THR A 60 -12.03 10.14 -4.00
CA THR A 60 -10.68 9.73 -3.55
C THR A 60 -10.55 8.25 -3.16
N GLY A 61 -11.50 7.41 -3.48
CA GLY A 61 -11.42 5.98 -3.18
C GLY A 61 -11.71 5.57 -1.73
N LYS A 62 -12.32 6.46 -0.88
CA LYS A 62 -12.64 6.10 0.52
C LYS A 62 -13.38 4.77 0.68
N SER A 63 -14.38 4.52 -0.14
CA SER A 63 -15.12 3.25 -0.09
C SER A 63 -14.26 2.05 -0.48
N GLN A 64 -13.27 2.26 -1.31
CA GLN A 64 -12.25 1.28 -1.70
C GLN A 64 -11.33 0.95 -0.52
N THR A 65 -10.84 1.99 0.15
CA THR A 65 -10.04 1.87 1.37
C THR A 65 -10.80 1.15 2.48
N ILE A 66 -12.07 1.53 2.71
CA ILE A 66 -12.94 0.85 3.70
C ILE A 66 -13.11 -0.64 3.35
N THR A 67 -13.34 -0.96 2.07
CA THR A 67 -13.46 -2.35 1.62
C THR A 67 -12.18 -3.15 1.92
N ASN A 68 -11.01 -2.60 1.62
CA ASN A 68 -9.73 -3.23 1.92
C ASN A 68 -9.48 -3.37 3.43
N ILE A 69 -9.85 -2.37 4.24
CA ILE A 69 -9.75 -2.46 5.71
C ILE A 69 -10.62 -3.61 6.24
N ILE A 70 -11.87 -3.71 5.78
CA ILE A 70 -12.78 -4.79 6.19
C ILE A 70 -12.23 -6.15 5.74
N ALA A 71 -11.78 -6.26 4.50
CA ALA A 71 -11.20 -7.50 3.96
C ALA A 71 -9.99 -7.96 4.78
N ASN A 72 -9.08 -7.04 5.12
CA ASN A 72 -7.91 -7.36 5.94
C ASN A 72 -8.27 -7.75 7.37
N ALA A 73 -9.22 -7.06 7.98
CA ALA A 73 -9.69 -7.41 9.33
C ALA A 73 -10.30 -8.82 9.34
N LEU A 74 -11.08 -9.18 8.31
CA LEU A 74 -11.62 -10.53 8.16
C LEU A 74 -10.51 -11.56 7.89
N TYR A 75 -9.52 -11.24 7.07
CA TYR A 75 -8.36 -12.10 6.79
C TYR A 75 -7.58 -12.43 8.08
N GLN A 76 -7.48 -11.47 9.00
CA GLN A 76 -6.88 -11.66 10.32
C GLN A 76 -7.83 -12.31 11.36
N GLY A 77 -9.03 -12.73 10.95
CA GLY A 77 -10.02 -13.33 11.85
C GLY A 77 -10.69 -12.35 12.81
N LYS A 78 -10.60 -11.05 12.55
CA LYS A 78 -11.22 -9.99 13.37
C LYS A 78 -12.69 -9.83 13.04
N ARG A 79 -13.47 -9.34 14.02
CA ARG A 79 -14.86 -8.95 13.83
C ARG A 79 -14.92 -7.47 13.54
N VAL A 80 -15.67 -7.09 12.50
CA VAL A 80 -15.79 -5.70 12.04
C VAL A 80 -17.23 -5.23 12.21
N VAL A 81 -17.42 -4.04 12.76
CA VAL A 81 -18.69 -3.33 12.78
C VAL A 81 -18.53 -2.07 11.94
N PHE A 82 -19.28 -2.00 10.84
CA PHE A 82 -19.33 -0.82 9.99
C PHE A 82 -20.66 -0.08 10.22
N VAL A 83 -20.57 1.16 10.66
CA VAL A 83 -21.74 2.00 10.97
C VAL A 83 -21.76 3.21 10.06
N ALA A 84 -22.91 3.50 9.47
CA ALA A 84 -23.13 4.71 8.68
C ALA A 84 -24.53 5.27 8.92
N GLU A 85 -24.64 6.58 8.89
CA GLU A 85 -25.93 7.28 9.04
C GLU A 85 -26.85 7.02 7.84
N LYS A 86 -26.29 7.01 6.63
CA LYS A 86 -27.05 6.89 5.39
C LYS A 86 -26.94 5.47 4.81
N MET A 87 -28.10 4.88 4.49
CA MET A 87 -28.17 3.58 3.82
C MET A 87 -27.33 3.52 2.53
N ALA A 88 -27.28 4.60 1.77
CA ALA A 88 -26.50 4.66 0.54
C ALA A 88 -25.00 4.36 0.78
N ALA A 89 -24.44 4.80 1.90
CA ALA A 89 -23.05 4.52 2.26
C ALA A 89 -22.83 3.03 2.60
N LEU A 90 -23.77 2.42 3.35
CA LEU A 90 -23.75 0.98 3.64
C LEU A 90 -23.83 0.16 2.35
N SER A 91 -24.80 0.48 1.47
CA SER A 91 -25.02 -0.25 0.23
C SER A 91 -23.81 -0.20 -0.73
N VAL A 92 -23.07 0.91 -0.77
CA VAL A 92 -21.86 1.04 -1.59
C VAL A 92 -20.77 0.08 -1.09
N VAL A 93 -20.53 0.04 0.21
CA VAL A 93 -19.50 -0.84 0.79
C VAL A 93 -19.93 -2.30 0.66
N GLN A 94 -21.18 -2.61 0.97
CA GLN A 94 -21.73 -3.96 0.81
C GLN A 94 -21.58 -4.47 -0.63
N LYS A 95 -21.99 -3.67 -1.63
CA LYS A 95 -21.85 -4.05 -3.04
C LYS A 95 -20.40 -4.34 -3.42
N ARG A 96 -19.44 -3.58 -2.88
CA ARG A 96 -18.02 -3.83 -3.10
C ARG A 96 -17.57 -5.14 -2.45
N LEU A 97 -17.99 -5.42 -1.22
CA LEU A 97 -17.70 -6.67 -0.53
C LEU A 97 -18.32 -7.88 -1.25
N MET A 98 -19.53 -7.74 -1.79
CA MET A 98 -20.15 -8.75 -2.65
C MET A 98 -19.32 -9.04 -3.91
N ASN A 99 -18.85 -7.98 -4.58
CA ASN A 99 -18.07 -8.13 -5.82
C ASN A 99 -16.73 -8.86 -5.62
N ILE A 100 -16.17 -8.84 -4.43
CA ILE A 100 -14.94 -9.57 -4.06
C ILE A 100 -15.23 -10.89 -3.33
N GLY A 101 -16.48 -11.35 -3.32
CA GLY A 101 -16.88 -12.65 -2.75
C GLY A 101 -17.00 -12.68 -1.22
N LEU A 102 -16.96 -11.55 -0.53
CA LEU A 102 -17.06 -11.48 0.93
C LEU A 102 -18.50 -11.31 1.46
N ALA A 103 -19.50 -11.33 0.58
CA ALA A 103 -20.92 -11.21 0.97
C ALA A 103 -21.33 -12.20 2.08
N PRO A 104 -20.95 -13.49 2.02
CA PRO A 104 -21.39 -14.46 3.03
C PRO A 104 -20.84 -14.20 4.44
N PHE A 105 -19.79 -13.38 4.57
CA PHE A 105 -19.22 -12.97 5.86
C PHE A 105 -19.81 -11.66 6.40
N CYS A 106 -20.77 -11.06 5.69
CA CYS A 106 -21.38 -9.80 6.01
C CYS A 106 -22.82 -10.00 6.46
N LEU A 107 -23.18 -9.42 7.59
CA LEU A 107 -24.58 -9.35 8.06
C LEU A 107 -25.04 -7.89 7.98
N GLU A 108 -26.04 -7.63 7.16
CA GLU A 108 -26.63 -6.30 7.01
C GLU A 108 -27.83 -6.14 7.95
N LEU A 109 -27.76 -5.13 8.81
CA LEU A 109 -28.82 -4.81 9.76
C LEU A 109 -29.36 -3.39 9.52
N HIS A 110 -30.60 -3.29 9.09
CA HIS A 110 -31.32 -2.02 8.95
C HIS A 110 -32.28 -1.81 10.12
N SER A 111 -32.22 -0.63 10.73
CA SER A 111 -33.01 -0.31 11.91
C SER A 111 -34.55 -0.49 11.75
N ASN A 112 -35.06 -0.31 10.51
CA ASN A 112 -36.50 -0.28 10.28
C ASN A 112 -37.04 -1.28 9.24
N LYS A 113 -36.20 -2.11 8.62
CA LYS A 113 -36.60 -3.00 7.49
C LYS A 113 -36.00 -4.39 7.51
N ALA A 114 -35.18 -4.74 8.49
CA ALA A 114 -34.61 -6.08 8.57
C ALA A 114 -35.70 -7.07 8.91
N ARG A 115 -36.09 -7.89 7.95
CA ARG A 115 -37.00 -9.01 8.20
C ARG A 115 -36.21 -10.13 8.88
N LYS A 116 -36.76 -10.73 9.90
CA LYS A 116 -36.13 -11.86 10.62
C LYS A 116 -35.74 -13.00 9.67
N THR A 117 -36.53 -13.22 8.64
CA THR A 117 -36.26 -14.21 7.60
C THR A 117 -35.00 -13.93 6.82
N ASP A 118 -34.75 -12.65 6.47
CA ASP A 118 -33.59 -12.24 5.67
C ASP A 118 -32.29 -12.37 6.49
N VAL A 119 -32.37 -12.01 7.78
CA VAL A 119 -31.25 -12.20 8.71
C VAL A 119 -30.92 -13.70 8.88
N LEU A 120 -31.95 -14.53 9.04
CA LEU A 120 -31.76 -15.99 9.19
C LEU A 120 -31.20 -16.62 7.92
N SER A 121 -31.61 -16.18 6.72
CA SER A 121 -31.05 -16.69 5.47
C SER A 121 -29.58 -16.32 5.31
N GLN A 122 -29.18 -15.05 5.61
CA GLN A 122 -27.79 -14.62 5.59
C GLN A 122 -26.91 -15.43 6.58
N LEU A 123 -27.42 -15.67 7.79
CA LEU A 123 -26.73 -16.49 8.77
C LEU A 123 -26.58 -17.94 8.30
N LYS A 124 -27.61 -18.48 7.63
CA LYS A 124 -27.54 -19.84 7.06
C LYS A 124 -26.45 -19.92 5.95
N GLU A 125 -26.46 -18.97 5.03
CA GLU A 125 -25.42 -18.91 3.98
C GLU A 125 -23.99 -18.86 4.57
N SER A 126 -23.79 -18.10 5.64
CA SER A 126 -22.49 -18.04 6.31
C SER A 126 -22.03 -19.35 6.93
N THR A 127 -22.96 -20.24 7.31
CA THR A 127 -22.65 -21.57 7.86
C THR A 127 -22.38 -22.62 6.80
N GLU A 128 -22.82 -22.39 5.58
CA GLU A 128 -22.66 -23.31 4.43
C GLU A 128 -21.35 -23.09 3.66
N ILE A 129 -20.55 -22.09 4.07
CA ILE A 129 -19.27 -21.80 3.44
C ILE A 129 -18.26 -22.89 3.78
N PHE A 130 -17.75 -23.55 2.75
CA PHE A 130 -16.64 -24.49 2.91
C PHE A 130 -15.36 -23.73 3.27
N ARG A 131 -14.63 -24.24 4.26
CA ARG A 131 -13.29 -23.78 4.56
C ARG A 131 -12.36 -24.26 3.46
N TYR A 132 -11.95 -23.35 2.58
CA TYR A 132 -10.84 -23.61 1.67
C TYR A 132 -9.54 -23.58 2.48
N LYS A 133 -8.63 -24.52 2.19
CA LYS A 133 -7.25 -24.39 2.63
C LYS A 133 -6.65 -23.18 1.94
N GLU A 134 -5.70 -22.54 2.61
CA GLU A 134 -4.91 -21.46 2.01
C GLU A 134 -4.28 -21.99 0.71
N PRO A 135 -4.53 -21.37 -0.44
CA PRO A 135 -3.99 -21.87 -1.69
C PRO A 135 -2.46 -21.73 -1.65
N GLU A 136 -1.73 -22.81 -1.87
CA GLU A 136 -0.26 -22.77 -1.97
C GLU A 136 0.18 -21.76 -3.03
N GLU A 137 -0.57 -21.68 -4.14
CA GLU A 137 -0.38 -20.68 -5.20
C GLU A 137 -0.38 -19.23 -4.69
N PHE A 138 -1.24 -18.86 -3.75
CA PHE A 138 -1.26 -17.51 -3.18
C PHE A 138 0.03 -17.21 -2.42
N LYS A 139 0.54 -18.16 -1.67
CA LYS A 139 1.77 -18.02 -0.90
C LYS A 139 2.98 -17.87 -1.83
N GLU A 140 3.08 -18.71 -2.83
CA GLU A 140 4.15 -18.67 -3.83
C GLU A 140 4.17 -17.33 -4.59
N GLU A 141 2.98 -16.86 -5.03
CA GLU A 141 2.87 -15.60 -5.75
C GLU A 141 3.17 -14.39 -4.82
N SER A 142 2.76 -14.45 -3.56
CA SER A 142 3.09 -13.43 -2.56
C SER A 142 4.60 -13.35 -2.32
N GLU A 143 5.30 -14.47 -2.22
CA GLU A 143 6.75 -14.52 -2.08
C GLU A 143 7.46 -13.99 -3.34
N ARG A 144 6.94 -14.31 -4.52
CA ARG A 144 7.45 -13.80 -5.79
C ARG A 144 7.31 -12.27 -5.87
N LEU A 145 6.13 -11.73 -5.53
CA LEU A 145 5.89 -10.29 -5.48
C LEU A 145 6.83 -9.59 -4.49
N PHE A 146 7.05 -10.20 -3.33
CA PHE A 146 7.99 -9.66 -2.34
C PHE A 146 9.42 -9.56 -2.88
N LYS A 147 9.91 -10.61 -3.53
CA LYS A 147 11.25 -10.61 -4.16
C LYS A 147 11.37 -9.54 -5.25
N MET A 148 10.35 -9.41 -6.10
CA MET A 148 10.33 -8.38 -7.15
C MET A 148 10.36 -6.97 -6.55
N ARG A 149 9.59 -6.72 -5.51
CA ARG A 149 9.59 -5.43 -4.80
C ARG A 149 10.96 -5.12 -4.18
N GLN A 150 11.60 -6.11 -3.56
CA GLN A 150 12.95 -5.94 -3.01
C GLN A 150 13.98 -5.59 -4.09
N GLN A 151 13.90 -6.22 -5.28
CA GLN A 151 14.78 -5.92 -6.40
C GLN A 151 14.58 -4.47 -6.89
N ILE A 152 13.33 -4.03 -7.05
CA ILE A 152 13.01 -2.67 -7.48
C ILE A 152 13.50 -1.64 -6.44
N ASN A 153 13.24 -1.88 -5.16
CA ASN A 153 13.67 -0.99 -4.08
C ASN A 153 15.20 -0.92 -4.00
N GLY A 154 15.89 -2.06 -4.15
CA GLY A 154 17.35 -2.10 -4.19
C GLY A 154 17.94 -1.33 -5.38
N TYR A 155 17.29 -1.40 -6.53
CA TYR A 155 17.68 -0.61 -7.70
C TYR A 155 17.51 0.89 -7.46
N VAL A 156 16.35 1.30 -6.94
CA VAL A 156 16.07 2.71 -6.62
C VAL A 156 17.05 3.25 -5.58
N GLU A 157 17.31 2.46 -4.52
CA GLU A 157 18.28 2.82 -3.49
C GLU A 157 19.70 2.99 -4.08
N ALA A 158 20.16 2.06 -4.91
CA ALA A 158 21.46 2.15 -5.55
C ALA A 158 21.56 3.37 -6.48
N LEU A 159 20.48 3.69 -7.20
CA LEU A 159 20.42 4.84 -8.12
C LEU A 159 20.52 6.18 -7.38
N HIS A 160 19.88 6.28 -6.20
CA HIS A 160 19.80 7.53 -5.44
C HIS A 160 20.81 7.62 -4.28
N ARG A 161 21.56 6.54 -4.00
CA ARG A 161 22.61 6.56 -2.99
C ARG A 161 23.67 7.60 -3.35
N ILE A 162 24.07 8.40 -2.36
CA ILE A 162 25.17 9.34 -2.50
C ILE A 162 26.48 8.57 -2.33
N TYR A 163 27.32 8.62 -3.35
CA TYR A 163 28.63 7.99 -3.37
C TYR A 163 29.73 8.92 -2.79
N PRO A 164 30.96 8.43 -2.53
CA PRO A 164 32.04 9.26 -1.97
C PRO A 164 32.35 10.54 -2.76
N CYS A 165 32.11 10.53 -4.09
CA CYS A 165 32.21 11.72 -4.94
C CYS A 165 31.14 12.79 -4.66
N GLY A 166 30.18 12.54 -3.76
CA GLY A 166 29.17 13.50 -3.30
C GLY A 166 27.93 13.61 -4.17
N ILE A 167 27.80 12.80 -5.22
CA ILE A 167 26.63 12.75 -6.11
C ILE A 167 26.09 11.33 -6.19
N SER A 168 24.82 11.19 -6.56
CA SER A 168 24.20 9.91 -6.87
C SER A 168 24.38 9.53 -8.36
N VAL A 169 24.17 8.25 -8.68
CA VAL A 169 24.14 7.79 -10.08
C VAL A 169 23.05 8.53 -10.87
N TYR A 170 21.90 8.73 -10.27
CA TYR A 170 20.80 9.49 -10.88
C TYR A 170 21.22 10.91 -11.24
N GLU A 171 21.87 11.60 -10.31
CA GLU A 171 22.36 12.95 -10.54
C GLU A 171 23.45 12.99 -11.61
N ALA A 172 24.38 12.02 -11.60
CA ALA A 172 25.41 11.88 -12.62
C ALA A 172 24.81 11.69 -14.02
N ILE A 173 23.81 10.81 -14.17
CA ILE A 173 23.11 10.59 -15.43
C ILE A 173 22.40 11.87 -15.89
N THR A 174 21.73 12.57 -14.96
CA THR A 174 21.00 13.81 -15.27
C THR A 174 21.96 14.89 -15.76
N ARG A 175 23.10 15.05 -15.08
CA ARG A 175 24.15 16.00 -15.49
C ARG A 175 24.75 15.64 -16.85
N TYR A 176 25.08 14.36 -17.06
CA TYR A 176 25.60 13.87 -18.33
C TYR A 176 24.63 14.13 -19.48
N SER A 177 23.36 13.88 -19.28
CA SER A 177 22.32 14.10 -20.32
C SER A 177 22.13 15.57 -20.70
N SER A 178 22.64 16.51 -19.90
CA SER A 178 22.56 17.97 -20.16
C SER A 178 23.79 18.52 -20.87
N ILE A 179 24.77 17.68 -21.18
CA ILE A 179 26.04 18.08 -21.84
C ILE A 179 25.91 17.78 -23.33
N ASP A 180 26.01 18.81 -24.18
CA ASP A 180 25.71 18.69 -25.61
C ASP A 180 26.83 18.07 -26.44
N GLU A 181 28.11 18.31 -26.21
CA GLU A 181 29.25 17.63 -26.85
C GLU A 181 30.50 17.83 -26.02
N THR A 182 31.19 16.75 -25.67
CA THR A 182 32.48 16.79 -24.96
C THR A 182 33.48 15.80 -25.55
N GLU A 183 34.76 16.10 -25.43
CA GLU A 183 35.82 15.12 -25.72
C GLU A 183 35.71 13.97 -24.70
N GLU A 184 35.79 12.74 -25.21
CA GLU A 184 35.79 11.54 -24.36
C GLU A 184 37.08 11.43 -23.57
N ILE A 185 36.98 11.55 -22.25
CA ILE A 185 38.08 11.32 -21.32
C ILE A 185 37.85 9.96 -20.63
N MET A 186 38.74 9.00 -20.88
CA MET A 186 38.71 7.68 -20.23
C MET A 186 39.38 7.74 -18.86
N ILE A 187 38.60 7.70 -17.79
CA ILE A 187 39.12 7.65 -16.42
C ILE A 187 39.09 6.22 -15.91
N PRO A 188 40.20 5.64 -15.42
CA PRO A 188 40.21 4.29 -14.86
C PRO A 188 39.24 4.14 -13.68
N ALA A 189 38.49 3.05 -13.67
CA ALA A 189 37.50 2.79 -12.59
C ALA A 189 38.12 2.74 -11.19
N SER A 190 39.39 2.32 -11.08
CA SER A 190 40.13 2.33 -9.81
C SER A 190 40.37 3.74 -9.27
N LEU A 191 40.57 4.71 -10.15
CA LEU A 191 40.73 6.12 -9.73
C LEU A 191 39.40 6.68 -9.29
N LEU A 192 38.30 6.44 -10.02
CA LEU A 192 36.96 6.87 -9.68
C LEU A 192 36.50 6.35 -8.30
N ALA A 193 36.87 5.10 -7.97
CA ALA A 193 36.51 4.47 -6.70
C ALA A 193 37.20 5.12 -5.47
N SER A 194 38.31 5.82 -5.70
CA SER A 194 39.12 6.46 -4.64
C SER A 194 38.91 7.99 -4.52
N LEU A 195 38.21 8.59 -5.48
CA LEU A 195 37.96 10.06 -5.47
C LEU A 195 37.04 10.48 -4.31
N THR A 196 37.51 11.49 -3.56
CA THR A 196 36.66 12.19 -2.60
C THR A 196 35.89 13.32 -3.28
N LYS A 197 34.86 13.83 -2.59
CA LYS A 197 34.05 14.97 -3.07
C LYS A 197 34.89 16.21 -3.36
N GLU A 198 35.86 16.51 -2.50
CA GLU A 198 36.76 17.64 -2.64
C GLU A 198 37.60 17.51 -3.91
N GLN A 199 38.21 16.34 -4.13
CA GLN A 199 39.00 16.04 -5.32
C GLN A 199 38.16 16.07 -6.60
N PHE A 200 36.92 15.59 -6.54
CA PHE A 200 36.00 15.64 -7.68
C PHE A 200 35.60 17.07 -8.07
N ASN A 201 35.50 17.98 -7.11
CA ASN A 201 35.16 19.38 -7.37
C ASN A 201 36.37 20.23 -7.84
N GLU A 202 37.59 19.73 -7.68
CA GLU A 202 38.82 20.37 -8.18
C GLU A 202 39.09 20.06 -9.67
N TRP A 203 38.39 19.06 -10.22
CA TRP A 203 38.47 18.64 -11.64
C TRP A 203 37.38 19.30 -12.47
#